data_a61f36f4b17f6914713dff7581c26212
#
_entry.id   a61f36f4b17f6914713dff7581c26212
#
_cell.length_a   1.000
_cell.length_b   1.000
_cell.length_c   1.000
_cell.angle_alpha   90.00
_cell.angle_beta   90.00
_cell.angle_gamma   90.00
#
_symmetry.space_group_name_H-M   'P 1'
#
loop_
_entity.id
_entity.type
_entity.pdbx_description
1 polymer ?
#
loop_
_entity_poly.entity_id
_entity_poly.type
_entity_poly.pdbx_seq_one_letter_code
_entity_poly.pdbx_strand_id
1 'polypeptide(L)'
;MDHSRNIRARATAALASAVALAALTLAGCAVVDRSAPPAIAKNDSIAILPIANNTETPQAGQRAASIAQSLLASYGYTNLSRYPASADDETLFDAAKPDAQQNALNWARQQNARYALTGAVNEWRYKVGVDGEPAVGLTFDVIDVQTGKVVWTGTGSRTGWSRDAVSGVAQKLERDLLSPLAR
;
A
#
# COMPACT_ATOMS: atom_id res chain seq x y z
N MET A 1 -8.47 24.11 52.69
CA MET A 1 -7.96 24.43 51.34
C MET A 1 -7.70 23.19 50.46
N ASP A 2 -7.94 21.99 50.92
CA ASP A 2 -7.59 20.73 50.21
C ASP A 2 -8.70 20.15 49.30
N HIS A 3 -9.94 20.52 49.57
CA HIS A 3 -11.08 19.91 48.84
C HIS A 3 -11.16 20.37 47.37
N SER A 4 -10.81 21.63 47.11
CA SER A 4 -10.84 22.20 45.73
C SER A 4 -9.70 21.67 44.82
N ARG A 5 -8.56 21.30 45.40
CA ARG A 5 -7.43 20.71 44.67
C ARG A 5 -7.76 19.29 44.23
N ASN A 6 -8.43 18.50 45.06
CA ASN A 6 -8.84 17.14 44.75
C ASN A 6 -9.94 17.08 43.66
N ILE A 7 -10.86 18.06 43.64
CA ILE A 7 -11.90 18.12 42.60
C ILE A 7 -11.29 18.46 41.25
N ARG A 8 -10.34 19.42 41.21
CA ARG A 8 -9.64 19.79 39.97
C ARG A 8 -8.78 18.64 39.41
N ALA A 9 -8.05 17.92 40.30
CA ALA A 9 -7.25 16.76 39.88
C ALA A 9 -8.11 15.60 39.33
N ARG A 10 -9.28 15.36 39.91
CA ARG A 10 -10.23 14.35 39.41
C ARG A 10 -10.87 14.76 38.07
N ALA A 11 -11.19 16.05 37.93
CA ALA A 11 -11.75 16.55 36.67
C ALA A 11 -10.73 16.48 35.50
N THR A 12 -9.47 16.83 35.76
CA THR A 12 -8.42 16.72 34.73
C THR A 12 -8.09 15.27 34.37
N ALA A 13 -8.10 14.35 35.36
CA ALA A 13 -7.92 12.92 35.09
C ALA A 13 -9.10 12.34 34.25
N ALA A 14 -10.34 12.72 34.56
CA ALA A 14 -11.51 12.29 33.79
C ALA A 14 -11.49 12.84 32.35
N LEU A 15 -11.07 14.09 32.17
CA LEU A 15 -10.93 14.70 30.85
C LEU A 15 -9.83 14.01 30.02
N ALA A 16 -8.69 13.73 30.63
CA ALA A 16 -7.59 13.00 29.98
C ALA A 16 -7.99 11.59 29.56
N SER A 17 -8.75 10.88 30.41
CA SER A 17 -9.28 9.54 30.10
C SER A 17 -10.31 9.58 28.97
N ALA A 18 -11.19 10.58 28.93
CA ALA A 18 -12.18 10.74 27.86
C ALA A 18 -11.51 11.07 26.52
N VAL A 19 -10.48 11.90 26.52
CA VAL A 19 -9.70 12.23 25.30
C VAL A 19 -8.93 11.00 24.80
N ALA A 20 -8.33 10.21 25.69
CA ALA A 20 -7.65 8.98 25.35
C ALA A 20 -8.61 7.92 24.76
N LEU A 21 -9.81 7.79 25.33
CA LEU A 21 -10.84 6.89 24.82
C LEU A 21 -11.37 7.32 23.45
N ALA A 22 -11.56 8.62 23.23
CA ALA A 22 -11.97 9.18 21.94
C ALA A 22 -10.89 9.00 20.86
N ALA A 23 -9.60 9.06 21.22
CA ALA A 23 -8.50 8.84 20.28
C ALA A 23 -8.41 7.38 19.80
N LEU A 24 -8.83 6.41 20.60
CA LEU A 24 -8.85 4.98 20.25
C LEU A 24 -9.95 4.62 19.23
N THR A 25 -11.02 5.41 19.12
CA THR A 25 -12.14 5.14 18.19
C THR A 25 -11.92 5.71 16.80
N LEU A 26 -10.87 6.51 16.56
CA LEU A 26 -10.55 7.10 15.25
C LEU A 26 -9.63 6.23 14.38
N ALA A 27 -9.23 5.04 14.82
CA ALA A 27 -8.48 4.10 14.00
C ALA A 27 -9.41 3.45 12.97
N GLY A 28 -9.39 3.92 11.72
CA GLY A 28 -10.07 3.25 10.62
C GLY A 28 -9.64 1.78 10.57
N CYS A 29 -10.59 0.86 10.32
CA CYS A 29 -10.29 -0.56 10.23
C CYS A 29 -9.28 -0.82 9.11
N ALA A 30 -8.06 -1.23 9.49
CA ALA A 30 -7.04 -1.70 8.58
C ALA A 30 -6.59 -3.08 9.03
N VAL A 31 -6.48 -4.01 8.09
CA VAL A 31 -5.87 -5.33 8.28
C VAL A 31 -4.65 -5.38 7.38
N VAL A 32 -3.50 -5.79 7.93
CA VAL A 32 -2.24 -5.88 7.19
C VAL A 32 -1.46 -7.10 7.65
N ASP A 33 -1.16 -8.00 6.70
CA ASP A 33 -0.32 -9.16 6.88
C ASP A 33 0.91 -9.07 5.98
N ARG A 34 2.09 -9.42 6.51
CA ARG A 34 3.36 -9.30 5.78
C ARG A 34 4.34 -10.40 6.21
N SER A 35 5.13 -10.88 5.24
CA SER A 35 6.30 -11.70 5.57
C SER A 35 7.44 -10.84 6.12
N ALA A 36 8.48 -11.49 6.67
CA ALA A 36 9.71 -10.78 7.04
C ALA A 36 10.36 -10.17 5.79
N PRO A 37 10.75 -8.88 5.82
CA PRO A 37 11.33 -8.24 4.64
C PRO A 37 12.73 -8.78 4.36
N PRO A 38 13.11 -8.92 3.06
CA PRO A 38 14.48 -9.17 2.67
C PRO A 38 15.35 -7.93 2.96
N ALA A 39 16.65 -8.15 3.10
CA ALA A 39 17.60 -7.04 3.17
C ALA A 39 17.81 -6.46 1.76
N ILE A 40 17.10 -5.38 1.44
CA ILE A 40 17.24 -4.64 0.17
C ILE A 40 18.03 -3.37 0.46
N ALA A 41 19.18 -3.22 -0.19
CA ALA A 41 19.97 -2.01 -0.04
C ALA A 41 19.34 -0.83 -0.81
N LYS A 42 19.52 0.40 -0.33
CA LYS A 42 18.91 1.60 -0.96
C LYS A 42 19.43 1.89 -2.37
N ASN A 43 20.59 1.35 -2.72
CA ASN A 43 21.18 1.41 -4.06
C ASN A 43 20.89 0.18 -4.93
N ASP A 44 20.17 -0.83 -4.40
CA ASP A 44 19.70 -1.94 -5.24
C ASP A 44 18.70 -1.41 -6.28
N SER A 45 18.75 -1.98 -7.49
CA SER A 45 17.82 -1.64 -8.55
C SER A 45 16.51 -2.37 -8.37
N ILE A 46 15.40 -1.62 -8.36
CA ILE A 46 14.05 -2.16 -8.21
C ILE A 46 13.22 -1.77 -9.44
N ALA A 47 12.67 -2.76 -10.12
CA ALA A 47 11.71 -2.57 -11.20
C ALA A 47 10.27 -2.60 -10.64
N ILE A 48 9.47 -1.59 -10.95
CA ILE A 48 8.05 -1.60 -10.67
C ILE A 48 7.35 -2.22 -11.86
N LEU A 49 6.85 -3.43 -11.69
CA LEU A 49 6.13 -4.19 -12.71
C LEU A 49 4.63 -3.85 -12.70
N PRO A 50 3.86 -4.29 -13.70
CA PRO A 50 2.42 -4.13 -13.70
C PRO A 50 1.79 -4.74 -12.44
N ILE A 51 0.88 -4.00 -11.83
CA ILE A 51 0.05 -4.46 -10.72
C ILE A 51 -1.31 -4.84 -11.30
N ALA A 52 -1.72 -6.09 -11.10
CA ALA A 52 -2.99 -6.59 -11.60
C ALA A 52 -4.15 -5.79 -11.01
N ASN A 53 -5.16 -5.50 -11.84
CA ASN A 53 -6.37 -4.82 -11.40
C ASN A 53 -7.52 -5.81 -11.37
N ASN A 54 -7.87 -6.31 -10.19
CA ASN A 54 -9.00 -7.23 -9.98
C ASN A 54 -10.30 -6.47 -9.63
N THR A 55 -10.38 -5.17 -9.97
CA THR A 55 -11.51 -4.30 -9.65
C THR A 55 -12.13 -3.72 -10.92
N GLU A 56 -13.35 -3.19 -10.79
CA GLU A 56 -14.01 -2.45 -11.86
C GLU A 56 -13.49 -1.01 -12.05
N THR A 57 -12.65 -0.53 -11.13
CA THR A 57 -12.10 0.83 -11.21
C THR A 57 -10.99 0.87 -12.26
N PRO A 58 -11.14 1.67 -13.33
CA PRO A 58 -10.13 1.74 -14.38
C PRO A 58 -8.77 2.18 -13.83
N GLN A 59 -7.70 1.56 -14.34
CA GLN A 59 -6.31 1.92 -14.03
C GLN A 59 -5.94 1.85 -12.53
N ALA A 60 -6.67 1.09 -11.69
CA ALA A 60 -6.35 0.99 -10.27
C ALA A 60 -4.94 0.43 -10.04
N GLY A 61 -4.52 -0.58 -10.82
CA GLY A 61 -3.15 -1.12 -10.77
C GLY A 61 -2.07 -0.09 -11.12
N GLN A 62 -2.30 0.76 -12.13
CA GLN A 62 -1.35 1.81 -12.51
C GLN A 62 -1.24 2.91 -11.42
N ARG A 63 -2.36 3.23 -10.77
CA ARG A 63 -2.40 4.17 -9.64
C ARG A 63 -1.62 3.60 -8.44
N ALA A 64 -1.85 2.34 -8.08
CA ALA A 64 -1.10 1.66 -7.04
C ALA A 64 0.41 1.63 -7.35
N ALA A 65 0.80 1.26 -8.59
CA ALA A 65 2.20 1.29 -9.01
C ALA A 65 2.85 2.68 -8.88
N SER A 66 2.10 3.73 -9.18
CA SER A 66 2.59 5.12 -9.05
C SER A 66 2.82 5.52 -7.60
N ILE A 67 1.90 5.17 -6.71
CA ILE A 67 2.01 5.45 -5.27
C ILE A 67 3.17 4.64 -4.69
N ALA A 68 3.27 3.34 -5.00
CA ALA A 68 4.35 2.48 -4.54
C ALA A 68 5.72 3.00 -4.96
N GLN A 69 5.89 3.41 -6.23
CA GLN A 69 7.13 4.03 -6.72
C GLN A 69 7.49 5.27 -5.91
N SER A 70 6.53 6.17 -5.68
CA SER A 70 6.76 7.39 -4.92
C SER A 70 7.14 7.12 -3.47
N LEU A 71 6.52 6.11 -2.84
CA LEU A 71 6.85 5.69 -1.48
C LEU A 71 8.27 5.10 -1.41
N LEU A 72 8.65 4.20 -2.33
CA LEU A 72 10.00 3.65 -2.37
C LEU A 72 11.04 4.74 -2.58
N ALA A 73 10.80 5.71 -3.47
CA ALA A 73 11.67 6.87 -3.64
C ALA A 73 11.79 7.68 -2.33
N SER A 74 10.69 7.88 -1.61
CA SER A 74 10.69 8.57 -0.31
C SER A 74 11.44 7.81 0.78
N TYR A 75 11.56 6.49 0.66
CA TYR A 75 12.35 5.63 1.55
C TYR A 75 13.84 5.62 1.20
N GLY A 76 14.25 6.37 0.16
CA GLY A 76 15.64 6.54 -0.23
C GLY A 76 16.14 5.54 -1.28
N TYR A 77 15.26 4.78 -1.92
CA TYR A 77 15.66 3.98 -3.08
C TYR A 77 15.92 4.88 -4.28
N THR A 78 17.11 4.81 -4.86
CA THR A 78 17.56 5.70 -5.94
C THR A 78 17.48 5.08 -7.33
N ASN A 79 17.48 3.75 -7.42
CA ASN A 79 17.50 3.02 -8.69
C ASN A 79 16.15 2.37 -8.96
N LEU A 80 15.13 3.20 -9.23
CA LEU A 80 13.78 2.75 -9.54
C LEU A 80 13.52 2.86 -11.03
N SER A 81 13.06 1.78 -11.65
CA SER A 81 12.55 1.77 -13.02
C SER A 81 11.07 1.31 -13.01
N ARG A 82 10.30 1.75 -13.98
CA ARG A 82 8.90 1.36 -14.11
C ARG A 82 8.65 0.74 -15.46
N TYR A 83 7.94 -0.39 -15.47
CA TYR A 83 7.49 -1.03 -16.69
C TYR A 83 6.67 -0.04 -17.52
N PRO A 84 6.98 0.12 -18.83
CA PRO A 84 6.24 1.02 -19.69
C PRO A 84 4.76 0.60 -19.76
N ALA A 85 3.85 1.51 -19.44
CA ALA A 85 2.44 1.30 -19.70
C ALA A 85 2.22 1.33 -21.22
N SER A 86 1.68 0.26 -21.81
CA SER A 86 1.20 0.30 -23.20
C SER A 86 -0.16 1.00 -23.24
N ALA A 87 -0.46 1.68 -24.36
CA ALA A 87 -1.78 2.29 -24.58
C ALA A 87 -2.91 1.23 -24.61
N ASP A 88 -2.55 -0.02 -24.85
CA ASP A 88 -3.46 -1.17 -24.91
C ASP A 88 -3.64 -1.87 -23.54
N ASP A 89 -2.94 -1.46 -22.51
CA ASP A 89 -3.08 -1.99 -21.14
C ASP A 89 -4.42 -1.62 -20.46
N GLU A 90 -5.36 -1.04 -21.19
CA GLU A 90 -6.74 -0.84 -20.73
C GLU A 90 -7.53 -2.16 -20.59
N THR A 91 -7.02 -3.26 -21.08
CA THR A 91 -7.64 -4.56 -20.87
C THR A 91 -7.33 -5.05 -19.46
N LEU A 92 -8.30 -4.85 -18.60
CA LEU A 92 -8.35 -5.12 -17.16
C LEU A 92 -7.85 -6.51 -16.70
N PHE A 93 -7.53 -7.41 -17.63
CA PHE A 93 -7.16 -8.80 -17.33
C PHE A 93 -5.76 -9.19 -17.78
N ASP A 94 -5.04 -8.33 -18.50
CA ASP A 94 -3.78 -8.73 -19.14
C ASP A 94 -2.59 -8.83 -18.15
N ALA A 95 -2.53 -7.96 -17.14
CA ALA A 95 -1.44 -8.01 -16.16
C ALA A 95 -1.46 -9.28 -15.27
N ALA A 96 -2.59 -9.94 -15.15
CA ALA A 96 -2.74 -11.18 -14.40
C ALA A 96 -2.43 -12.44 -15.24
N LYS A 97 -2.24 -12.29 -16.55
CA LYS A 97 -1.91 -13.43 -17.43
C LYS A 97 -0.47 -13.89 -17.20
N PRO A 98 -0.20 -15.19 -17.18
CA PRO A 98 1.17 -15.71 -17.00
C PRO A 98 2.18 -15.15 -18.00
N ASP A 99 1.77 -15.00 -19.27
CA ASP A 99 2.64 -14.46 -20.32
C ASP A 99 2.99 -12.98 -20.08
N ALA A 100 2.05 -12.18 -19.60
CA ALA A 100 2.30 -10.77 -19.29
C ALA A 100 3.25 -10.61 -18.10
N GLN A 101 3.09 -11.43 -17.08
CA GLN A 101 4.00 -11.45 -15.94
C GLN A 101 5.40 -11.89 -16.36
N GLN A 102 5.52 -12.91 -17.19
CA GLN A 102 6.81 -13.38 -17.71
C GLN A 102 7.50 -12.31 -18.55
N ASN A 103 6.76 -11.62 -19.41
CA ASN A 103 7.28 -10.52 -20.24
C ASN A 103 7.75 -9.34 -19.36
N ALA A 104 6.99 -8.98 -18.34
CA ALA A 104 7.37 -7.94 -17.40
C ALA A 104 8.64 -8.32 -16.60
N LEU A 105 8.77 -9.57 -16.19
CA LEU A 105 9.97 -10.07 -15.50
C LEU A 105 11.18 -10.10 -16.43
N ASN A 106 11.00 -10.48 -17.70
CA ASN A 106 12.06 -10.42 -18.71
C ASN A 106 12.53 -8.98 -18.97
N TRP A 107 11.59 -8.04 -19.01
CA TRP A 107 11.94 -6.63 -19.11
C TRP A 107 12.75 -6.18 -17.87
N ALA A 108 12.38 -6.57 -16.64
CA ALA A 108 13.15 -6.24 -15.45
C ALA A 108 14.58 -6.79 -15.53
N ARG A 109 14.78 -7.99 -16.09
CA ARG A 109 16.13 -8.54 -16.34
C ARG A 109 16.92 -7.69 -17.33
N GLN A 110 16.28 -7.23 -18.41
CA GLN A 110 16.93 -6.34 -19.38
C GLN A 110 17.32 -4.99 -18.78
N GLN A 111 16.57 -4.51 -17.78
CA GLN A 111 16.91 -3.30 -17.02
C GLN A 111 17.99 -3.55 -15.96
N ASN A 112 18.53 -4.77 -15.84
CA ASN A 112 19.44 -5.18 -14.76
C ASN A 112 18.86 -4.92 -13.36
N ALA A 113 17.55 -5.03 -13.20
CA ALA A 113 16.92 -4.92 -11.92
C ALA A 113 17.29 -6.13 -11.04
N ARG A 114 17.65 -5.87 -9.78
CA ARG A 114 17.89 -6.91 -8.81
C ARG A 114 16.58 -7.45 -8.24
N TYR A 115 15.68 -6.55 -7.94
CA TYR A 115 14.36 -6.87 -7.42
C TYR A 115 13.26 -6.30 -8.31
N ALA A 116 12.08 -6.88 -8.24
CA ALA A 116 10.89 -6.36 -8.87
C ALA A 116 9.75 -6.28 -7.87
N LEU A 117 9.02 -5.16 -7.84
CA LEU A 117 7.78 -5.01 -7.12
C LEU A 117 6.61 -5.22 -8.08
N THR A 118 5.71 -6.12 -7.74
CA THR A 118 4.44 -6.37 -8.43
C THR A 118 3.32 -6.58 -7.41
N GLY A 119 2.14 -7.01 -7.84
CA GLY A 119 1.04 -7.29 -6.93
C GLY A 119 -0.33 -7.25 -7.60
N ALA A 120 -1.35 -7.02 -6.78
CA ALA A 120 -2.73 -6.91 -7.23
C ALA A 120 -3.52 -5.88 -6.42
N VAL A 121 -4.40 -5.17 -7.10
CA VAL A 121 -5.47 -4.38 -6.49
C VAL A 121 -6.71 -5.26 -6.41
N ASN A 122 -7.13 -5.59 -5.19
CA ASN A 122 -8.27 -6.46 -4.91
C ASN A 122 -9.55 -5.68 -4.62
N GLU A 123 -9.42 -4.45 -4.12
CA GLU A 123 -10.52 -3.53 -3.90
C GLU A 123 -10.03 -2.09 -4.11
N TRP A 124 -10.81 -1.28 -4.84
CA TRP A 124 -10.54 0.14 -5.05
C TRP A 124 -11.84 0.84 -5.43
N ARG A 125 -12.64 1.19 -4.46
CA ARG A 125 -13.99 1.74 -4.71
C ARG A 125 -14.51 2.53 -3.52
N TYR A 126 -15.62 3.22 -3.73
CA TYR A 126 -16.50 3.64 -2.65
C TYR A 126 -17.54 2.54 -2.40
N LYS A 127 -17.76 2.18 -1.15
CA LYS A 127 -18.83 1.23 -0.76
C LYS A 127 -20.18 1.83 -1.10
N VAL A 128 -21.08 0.99 -1.58
CA VAL A 128 -22.47 1.38 -1.83
C VAL A 128 -23.20 1.47 -0.47
N GLY A 129 -23.82 2.62 -0.21
CA GLY A 129 -24.55 2.86 1.05
C GLY A 129 -24.68 4.36 1.33
N VAL A 130 -25.34 4.68 2.45
CA VAL A 130 -25.64 6.08 2.84
C VAL A 130 -24.33 6.87 3.07
N ASP A 131 -23.26 6.21 3.52
CA ASP A 131 -22.02 6.87 3.91
C ASP A 131 -20.91 6.83 2.85
N GLY A 132 -21.03 6.03 1.78
CA GLY A 132 -20.10 6.02 0.65
C GLY A 132 -18.62 5.90 1.04
N GLU A 133 -18.29 5.02 2.00
CA GLU A 133 -16.92 4.89 2.51
C GLU A 133 -15.96 4.37 1.45
N PRO A 134 -14.78 4.99 1.27
CA PRO A 134 -13.74 4.45 0.41
C PRO A 134 -13.15 3.17 1.00
N ALA A 135 -12.94 2.16 0.13
CA ALA A 135 -12.34 0.88 0.49
C ALA A 135 -11.24 0.53 -0.51
N VAL A 136 -10.10 0.07 0.02
CA VAL A 136 -8.94 -0.34 -0.76
C VAL A 136 -8.41 -1.66 -0.20
N GLY A 137 -8.13 -2.61 -1.10
CA GLY A 137 -7.45 -3.87 -0.80
C GLY A 137 -6.30 -4.07 -1.78
N LEU A 138 -5.11 -4.36 -1.26
CA LEU A 138 -3.88 -4.47 -2.04
C LEU A 138 -3.06 -5.68 -1.60
N THR A 139 -2.36 -6.27 -2.55
CA THR A 139 -1.27 -7.21 -2.32
C THR A 139 -0.04 -6.70 -3.07
N PHE A 140 1.12 -6.73 -2.43
CA PHE A 140 2.42 -6.49 -3.06
C PHE A 140 3.33 -7.69 -2.86
N ASP A 141 4.10 -7.99 -3.89
CA ASP A 141 5.14 -9.01 -3.89
C ASP A 141 6.46 -8.40 -4.35
N VAL A 142 7.55 -8.73 -3.66
CA VAL A 142 8.91 -8.47 -4.12
C VAL A 142 9.49 -9.76 -4.64
N ILE A 143 9.94 -9.73 -5.88
CA ILE A 143 10.53 -10.85 -6.61
C ILE A 143 12.04 -10.60 -6.73
N ASP A 144 12.86 -11.61 -6.43
CA ASP A 144 14.25 -11.64 -6.89
C ASP A 144 14.25 -11.94 -8.38
N VAL A 145 14.73 -10.98 -9.17
CA VAL A 145 14.61 -11.02 -10.65
C VAL A 145 15.44 -12.13 -11.27
N GLN A 146 16.55 -12.51 -10.65
CA GLN A 146 17.42 -13.58 -11.16
C GLN A 146 16.78 -14.95 -10.99
N THR A 147 16.23 -15.21 -9.80
CA THR A 147 15.65 -16.52 -9.47
C THR A 147 14.17 -16.63 -9.84
N GLY A 148 13.48 -15.51 -10.04
CA GLY A 148 12.03 -15.43 -10.24
C GLY A 148 11.21 -15.77 -8.99
N LYS A 149 11.84 -15.88 -7.82
CA LYS A 149 11.16 -16.24 -6.57
C LYS A 149 10.63 -14.99 -5.86
N VAL A 150 9.43 -15.10 -5.31
CA VAL A 150 8.90 -14.12 -4.37
C VAL A 150 9.72 -14.21 -3.08
N VAL A 151 10.35 -13.11 -2.70
CA VAL A 151 11.19 -13.00 -1.49
C VAL A 151 10.50 -12.23 -0.38
N TRP A 152 9.42 -11.54 -0.69
CA TRP A 152 8.56 -10.86 0.27
C TRP A 152 7.16 -10.70 -0.29
N THR A 153 6.17 -10.76 0.59
CA THR A 153 4.78 -10.48 0.28
C THR A 153 4.13 -9.67 1.40
N GLY A 154 3.20 -8.82 1.03
CA GLY A 154 2.37 -8.08 1.97
C GLY A 154 0.98 -7.85 1.38
N THR A 155 -0.05 -8.17 2.15
CA THR A 155 -1.44 -7.95 1.79
C THR A 155 -2.16 -7.15 2.86
N GLY A 156 -3.17 -6.40 2.46
CA GLY A 156 -3.98 -5.67 3.41
C GLY A 156 -5.19 -5.00 2.79
N SER A 157 -6.06 -4.57 3.66
CA SER A 157 -7.24 -3.77 3.31
C SER A 157 -7.44 -2.63 4.29
N ARG A 158 -8.03 -1.55 3.82
CA ARG A 158 -8.34 -0.36 4.61
C ARG A 158 -9.60 0.30 4.11
N THR A 159 -10.45 0.74 5.05
CA THR A 159 -11.54 1.66 4.78
C THR A 159 -11.22 3.05 5.33
N GLY A 160 -11.74 4.06 4.68
CA GLY A 160 -11.69 5.44 5.13
C GLY A 160 -13.07 5.94 5.54
N TRP A 161 -13.15 7.19 5.96
CA TRP A 161 -14.40 7.88 6.23
C TRP A 161 -15.07 8.34 4.93
N SER A 162 -16.37 8.58 4.96
CA SER A 162 -17.18 8.98 3.80
C SER A 162 -16.66 10.23 3.05
N ARG A 163 -15.84 11.06 3.69
CA ARG A 163 -15.22 12.25 3.09
C ARG A 163 -13.79 12.03 2.63
N ASP A 164 -13.21 10.87 2.88
CA ASP A 164 -11.85 10.55 2.44
C ASP A 164 -11.85 10.27 0.92
N ALA A 165 -10.78 10.71 0.26
CA ALA A 165 -10.53 10.28 -1.11
C ALA A 165 -9.98 8.83 -1.11
N VAL A 166 -10.49 8.00 -2.02
CA VAL A 166 -10.02 6.61 -2.18
C VAL A 166 -8.49 6.54 -2.38
N SER A 167 -7.91 7.49 -3.12
CA SER A 167 -6.46 7.58 -3.31
C SER A 167 -5.70 7.87 -2.02
N GLY A 168 -6.27 8.66 -1.12
CA GLY A 168 -5.68 8.93 0.20
C GLY A 168 -5.69 7.69 1.09
N VAL A 169 -6.76 6.88 1.04
CA VAL A 169 -6.86 5.61 1.74
C VAL A 169 -5.85 4.61 1.17
N ALA A 170 -5.71 4.54 -0.16
CA ALA A 170 -4.72 3.72 -0.85
C ALA A 170 -3.29 4.08 -0.41
N GLN A 171 -2.95 5.37 -0.42
CA GLN A 171 -1.62 5.83 0.00
C GLN A 171 -1.31 5.49 1.47
N LYS A 172 -2.30 5.56 2.35
CA LYS A 172 -2.14 5.14 3.76
C LYS A 172 -1.88 3.64 3.84
N LEU A 173 -2.67 2.82 3.14
CA LEU A 173 -2.51 1.36 3.11
C LEU A 173 -1.16 0.95 2.50
N GLU A 174 -0.77 1.52 1.38
CA GLU A 174 0.52 1.23 0.73
C GLU A 174 1.71 1.60 1.61
N ARG A 175 1.64 2.75 2.30
CA ARG A 175 2.67 3.14 3.27
C ARG A 175 2.78 2.13 4.41
N ASP A 176 1.65 1.66 4.93
CA ASP A 176 1.64 0.64 5.97
C ASP A 176 2.22 -0.67 5.43
N LEU A 177 1.80 -1.12 4.25
CA LEU A 177 2.30 -2.34 3.60
C LEU A 177 3.81 -2.28 3.35
N LEU A 178 4.30 -1.22 2.71
CA LEU A 178 5.69 -1.08 2.29
C LEU A 178 6.63 -0.57 3.40
N SER A 179 6.11 -0.24 4.59
CA SER A 179 6.93 0.27 5.71
C SER A 179 8.12 -0.62 6.10
N PRO A 180 8.07 -1.97 6.01
CA PRO A 180 9.24 -2.80 6.28
C PRO A 180 10.41 -2.56 5.32
N LEU A 181 10.13 -2.07 4.12
CA LEU A 181 11.15 -1.74 3.11
C LEU A 181 11.76 -0.35 3.35
N ALA A 182 11.23 0.43 4.29
CA ALA A 182 11.76 1.76 4.64
C ALA A 182 13.07 1.70 5.46
N ARG A 183 13.40 0.54 6.04
CA ARG A 183 14.54 0.33 6.95
C ARG A 183 15.85 0.12 6.22
#